data_86be8c948619ee5a72ce6e2454e95cc8
#
_entry.id   86be8c948619ee5a72ce6e2454e95cc8
#
_cell.length_a   1.000
_cell.length_b   1.000
_cell.length_c   1.000
_cell.angle_alpha   90.00
_cell.angle_beta   90.00
_cell.angle_gamma   90.00
#
_symmetry.space_group_name_H-M   'P 1'
#
loop_
_entity.id
_entity.type
_entity.pdbx_description
1 polymer ?
#
loop_
_entity_poly.entity_id
_entity_poly.type
_entity_poly.pdbx_seq_one_letter_code
_entity_poly.pdbx_strand_id
1 'polypeptide(L)'
;MAEAQAEVDGLSALSGTLGASSDSLRNAMSQMSALNKEVARLYVYTSLIYDSDQRDAGAQARFGRARALYASFEEASAWLAPEVLEIGAERIEQFIAADPSLAAHAFLLRDLLRGAPHTLDAKTEEILAQASLALSSSEQIYESYANADIPWPVVTLSEGQEVTLSQAGYSLWRAAPNRED
;
A
#
# COMPACT_ATOMS: atom_id res chain seq x y z
N MET A 1 2.55 -9.33 -15.74
CA MET A 1 1.17 -8.94 -15.37
C MET A 1 0.15 -10.06 -15.55
N ALA A 2 0.02 -10.69 -16.73
CA ALA A 2 -0.95 -11.79 -16.89
C ALA A 2 -0.64 -13.00 -15.97
N GLU A 3 0.62 -13.36 -15.81
CA GLU A 3 1.07 -14.41 -14.90
C GLU A 3 0.78 -14.03 -13.44
N ALA A 4 1.15 -12.82 -13.02
CA ALA A 4 0.83 -12.32 -11.68
C ALA A 4 -0.68 -12.26 -11.41
N GLN A 5 -1.51 -11.94 -12.40
CA GLN A 5 -2.97 -11.98 -12.26
C GLN A 5 -3.46 -13.40 -12.01
N ALA A 6 -2.95 -14.39 -12.75
CA ALA A 6 -3.33 -15.79 -12.53
C ALA A 6 -2.94 -16.31 -11.14
N GLU A 7 -1.79 -15.85 -10.60
CA GLU A 7 -1.38 -16.16 -9.24
C GLU A 7 -2.26 -15.49 -8.20
N VAL A 8 -2.66 -14.22 -8.42
CA VAL A 8 -3.62 -13.50 -7.57
C VAL A 8 -4.96 -14.25 -7.53
N ASP A 9 -5.48 -14.66 -8.69
CA ASP A 9 -6.75 -15.40 -8.77
C ASP A 9 -6.69 -16.73 -8.00
N GLY A 10 -5.50 -17.31 -7.89
CA GLY A 10 -5.25 -18.56 -7.14
C GLY A 10 -5.20 -18.40 -5.61
N LEU A 11 -5.05 -17.17 -5.07
CA LEU A 11 -4.90 -16.94 -3.62
C LEU A 11 -6.11 -17.39 -2.80
N SER A 12 -7.30 -17.33 -3.36
CA SER A 12 -8.53 -17.76 -2.68
C SER A 12 -8.51 -19.24 -2.25
N ALA A 13 -7.72 -20.08 -2.94
CA ALA A 13 -7.58 -21.50 -2.59
C ALA A 13 -6.84 -21.74 -1.27
N LEU A 14 -6.13 -20.72 -0.76
CA LEU A 14 -5.41 -20.78 0.52
C LEU A 14 -6.32 -20.45 1.72
N SER A 15 -7.45 -19.78 1.47
CA SER A 15 -8.41 -19.41 2.51
C SER A 15 -8.96 -20.65 3.22
N GLY A 16 -9.06 -20.61 4.54
CA GLY A 16 -9.50 -21.70 5.39
C GLY A 16 -8.44 -22.78 5.65
N THR A 17 -7.19 -22.60 5.18
CA THR A 17 -6.15 -23.62 5.33
C THR A 17 -5.06 -23.27 6.34
N LEU A 18 -4.95 -22.01 6.79
CA LEU A 18 -3.84 -21.53 7.64
C LEU A 18 -3.77 -22.26 8.98
N GLY A 19 -4.92 -22.57 9.58
CA GLY A 19 -5.00 -23.22 10.89
C GLY A 19 -4.69 -24.72 10.88
N ALA A 20 -4.54 -25.35 9.71
CA ALA A 20 -4.35 -26.79 9.58
C ALA A 20 -3.00 -27.26 10.17
N SER A 21 -1.90 -26.54 9.88
CA SER A 21 -0.55 -26.87 10.36
C SER A 21 0.40 -25.66 10.24
N SER A 22 1.57 -25.72 10.92
CA SER A 22 2.64 -24.74 10.71
C SER A 22 3.15 -24.72 9.27
N ASP A 23 3.18 -25.88 8.60
CA ASP A 23 3.55 -25.98 7.19
C ASP A 23 2.56 -25.27 6.27
N SER A 24 1.26 -25.44 6.52
CA SER A 24 0.20 -24.77 5.76
C SER A 24 0.31 -23.24 5.91
N LEU A 25 0.47 -22.75 7.14
CA LEU A 25 0.66 -21.33 7.43
C LEU A 25 1.93 -20.79 6.73
N ARG A 26 3.07 -21.48 6.87
CA ARG A 26 4.32 -21.07 6.23
C ARG A 26 4.19 -20.99 4.71
N ASN A 27 3.62 -22.00 4.09
CA ASN A 27 3.48 -22.06 2.63
C ASN A 27 2.60 -20.91 2.12
N ALA A 28 1.46 -20.67 2.77
CA ALA A 28 0.57 -19.57 2.42
C ALA A 28 1.27 -18.21 2.58
N MET A 29 1.91 -17.96 3.73
CA MET A 29 2.63 -16.70 4.00
C MET A 29 3.77 -16.48 3.01
N SER A 30 4.50 -17.52 2.65
CA SER A 30 5.61 -17.43 1.69
C SER A 30 5.12 -17.12 0.29
N GLN A 31 4.03 -17.77 -0.15
CA GLN A 31 3.42 -17.54 -1.45
C GLN A 31 2.86 -16.11 -1.55
N MET A 32 2.11 -15.67 -0.54
CA MET A 32 1.57 -14.30 -0.47
C MET A 32 2.68 -13.25 -0.47
N SER A 33 3.75 -13.48 0.31
CA SER A 33 4.90 -12.55 0.36
C SER A 33 5.62 -12.45 -0.98
N ALA A 34 5.82 -13.56 -1.68
CA ALA A 34 6.45 -13.58 -3.00
C ALA A 34 5.60 -12.81 -4.02
N LEU A 35 4.30 -13.09 -4.05
CA LEU A 35 3.37 -12.44 -4.96
C LEU A 35 3.22 -10.94 -4.67
N ASN A 36 3.09 -10.56 -3.39
CA ASN A 36 3.07 -9.14 -2.98
C ASN A 36 4.31 -8.39 -3.48
N LYS A 37 5.49 -9.00 -3.34
CA LYS A 37 6.74 -8.41 -3.83
C LYS A 37 6.74 -8.20 -5.34
N GLU A 38 6.16 -9.11 -6.10
CA GLU A 38 6.04 -8.99 -7.56
C GLU A 38 5.06 -7.90 -7.95
N VAL A 39 3.86 -7.91 -7.37
CA VAL A 39 2.82 -6.91 -7.60
C VAL A 39 3.31 -5.51 -7.23
N ALA A 40 3.95 -5.36 -6.05
CA ALA A 40 4.53 -4.10 -5.61
C ALA A 40 5.63 -3.58 -6.56
N ARG A 41 6.48 -4.46 -7.07
CA ARG A 41 7.51 -4.08 -8.07
C ARG A 41 6.88 -3.57 -9.36
N LEU A 42 5.86 -4.23 -9.86
CA LEU A 42 5.12 -3.80 -11.05
C LEU A 42 4.46 -2.43 -10.82
N TYR A 43 3.84 -2.25 -9.66
CA TYR A 43 3.22 -0.99 -9.28
C TYR A 43 4.25 0.15 -9.23
N VAL A 44 5.31 0.00 -8.44
CA VAL A 44 6.35 1.04 -8.27
C VAL A 44 7.05 1.36 -9.60
N TYR A 45 7.42 0.34 -10.38
CA TYR A 45 8.07 0.55 -11.67
C TYR A 45 7.19 1.36 -12.64
N THR A 46 5.91 1.01 -12.72
CA THR A 46 5.00 1.68 -13.65
C THR A 46 4.60 3.06 -13.15
N SER A 47 4.50 3.30 -11.83
CA SER A 47 4.26 4.63 -11.27
C SER A 47 5.42 5.58 -11.56
N LEU A 48 6.66 5.15 -11.35
CA LEU A 48 7.84 5.99 -11.63
C LEU A 48 7.95 6.39 -13.11
N ILE A 49 7.60 5.49 -14.05
CA ILE A 49 7.54 5.83 -15.47
C ILE A 49 6.42 6.83 -15.75
N TYR A 50 5.23 6.64 -15.16
CA TYR A 50 4.13 7.57 -15.29
C TYR A 50 4.48 8.95 -14.73
N ASP A 51 5.14 9.00 -13.58
CA ASP A 51 5.55 10.26 -12.92
C ASP A 51 6.62 11.01 -13.73
N SER A 52 7.42 10.32 -14.55
CA SER A 52 8.41 10.95 -15.40
C SER A 52 7.81 11.75 -16.57
N ASP A 53 6.69 11.31 -17.14
CA ASP A 53 5.87 12.06 -18.09
C ASP A 53 4.40 11.60 -18.03
N GLN A 54 3.59 12.33 -17.31
CA GLN A 54 2.15 12.04 -17.12
C GLN A 54 1.31 12.25 -18.41
N ARG A 55 1.89 12.86 -19.45
CA ARG A 55 1.27 13.03 -20.76
C ARG A 55 1.43 11.80 -21.66
N ASP A 56 2.31 10.87 -21.31
CA ASP A 56 2.46 9.60 -22.04
C ASP A 56 1.25 8.68 -21.75
N ALA A 57 0.33 8.61 -22.72
CA ALA A 57 -0.84 7.74 -22.64
C ALA A 57 -0.47 6.25 -22.47
N GLY A 58 0.69 5.82 -23.00
CA GLY A 58 1.19 4.46 -22.81
C GLY A 58 1.64 4.19 -21.37
N ALA A 59 2.31 5.15 -20.72
CA ALA A 59 2.69 5.09 -19.32
C ALA A 59 1.45 5.06 -18.42
N GLN A 60 0.49 5.95 -18.68
CA GLN A 60 -0.78 5.99 -17.96
C GLN A 60 -1.54 4.66 -18.05
N ALA A 61 -1.64 4.07 -19.24
CA ALA A 61 -2.31 2.78 -19.42
C ALA A 61 -1.59 1.63 -18.71
N ARG A 62 -0.25 1.64 -18.68
CA ARG A 62 0.54 0.63 -17.94
C ARG A 62 0.35 0.76 -16.44
N PHE A 63 0.41 1.98 -15.90
CA PHE A 63 0.17 2.26 -14.49
C PHE A 63 -1.26 1.91 -14.08
N GLY A 64 -2.27 2.25 -14.90
CA GLY A 64 -3.65 1.85 -14.65
C GLY A 64 -3.83 0.33 -14.50
N ARG A 65 -3.17 -0.47 -15.35
CA ARG A 65 -3.19 -1.94 -15.22
C ARG A 65 -2.48 -2.44 -13.97
N ALA A 66 -1.36 -1.82 -13.57
CA ALA A 66 -0.66 -2.20 -12.34
C ALA A 66 -1.48 -1.86 -11.09
N ARG A 67 -2.19 -0.73 -11.08
CA ARG A 67 -3.12 -0.37 -10.01
C ARG A 67 -4.28 -1.37 -9.90
N ALA A 68 -4.84 -1.79 -11.02
CA ALA A 68 -5.91 -2.80 -11.03
C ALA A 68 -5.41 -4.14 -10.48
N LEU A 69 -4.21 -4.58 -10.88
CA LEU A 69 -3.59 -5.79 -10.34
C LEU A 69 -3.34 -5.70 -8.82
N TYR A 70 -2.86 -4.55 -8.35
CA TYR A 70 -2.66 -4.31 -6.92
C TYR A 70 -3.99 -4.40 -6.14
N ALA A 71 -5.04 -3.75 -6.64
CA ALA A 71 -6.37 -3.83 -6.04
C ALA A 71 -6.92 -5.26 -6.02
N SER A 72 -6.72 -6.03 -7.10
CA SER A 72 -7.10 -7.45 -7.14
C SER A 72 -6.33 -8.28 -6.11
N PHE A 73 -5.05 -8.00 -5.89
CA PHE A 73 -4.25 -8.66 -4.85
C PHE A 73 -4.78 -8.35 -3.44
N GLU A 74 -5.07 -7.08 -3.14
CA GLU A 74 -5.65 -6.67 -1.85
C GLU A 74 -6.99 -7.38 -1.60
N GLU A 75 -7.87 -7.43 -2.60
CA GLU A 75 -9.13 -8.13 -2.51
C GLU A 75 -8.96 -9.63 -2.30
N ALA A 76 -8.10 -10.28 -3.11
CA ALA A 76 -7.85 -11.72 -3.04
C ALA A 76 -7.16 -12.15 -1.74
N SER A 77 -6.48 -11.25 -1.04
CA SER A 77 -5.78 -11.50 0.23
C SER A 77 -6.56 -11.05 1.47
N ALA A 78 -7.70 -10.41 1.32
CA ALA A 78 -8.48 -9.83 2.42
C ALA A 78 -8.91 -10.85 3.51
N TRP A 79 -8.98 -12.12 3.17
CA TRP A 79 -9.31 -13.21 4.10
C TRP A 79 -8.19 -13.51 5.12
N LEU A 80 -6.94 -13.07 4.87
CA LEU A 80 -5.78 -13.40 5.72
C LEU A 80 -5.95 -12.93 7.16
N ALA A 81 -6.26 -11.65 7.35
CA ALA A 81 -6.35 -11.08 8.69
C ALA A 81 -7.49 -11.72 9.52
N PRO A 82 -8.72 -11.86 9.01
CA PRO A 82 -9.78 -12.58 9.70
C PRO A 82 -9.40 -14.01 10.09
N GLU A 83 -8.79 -14.77 9.20
CA GLU A 83 -8.41 -16.16 9.48
C GLU A 83 -7.30 -16.25 10.54
N VAL A 84 -6.29 -15.36 10.51
CA VAL A 84 -5.26 -15.29 11.55
C VAL A 84 -5.87 -14.96 12.92
N LEU A 85 -6.85 -14.04 12.96
CA LEU A 85 -7.57 -13.69 14.19
C LEU A 85 -8.40 -14.86 14.72
N GLU A 86 -9.05 -15.62 13.85
CA GLU A 86 -9.82 -16.81 14.19
C GLU A 86 -8.94 -17.94 14.76
N ILE A 87 -7.76 -18.16 14.18
CA ILE A 87 -6.78 -19.13 14.67
C ILE A 87 -6.32 -18.75 16.10
N GLY A 88 -6.14 -17.47 16.37
CA GLY A 88 -5.82 -16.92 17.67
C GLY A 88 -4.33 -16.98 18.03
N ALA A 89 -3.95 -16.12 19.00
CA ALA A 89 -2.57 -15.86 19.36
C ALA A 89 -1.82 -17.11 19.84
N GLU A 90 -2.46 -17.93 20.68
CA GLU A 90 -1.82 -19.11 21.25
C GLU A 90 -1.41 -20.12 20.17
N ARG A 91 -2.29 -20.39 19.21
CA ARG A 91 -2.03 -21.35 18.13
C ARG A 91 -0.99 -20.83 17.15
N ILE A 92 -1.03 -19.53 16.83
CA ILE A 92 -0.02 -18.89 15.96
C ILE A 92 1.37 -18.95 16.63
N GLU A 93 1.50 -18.67 17.91
CA GLU A 93 2.78 -18.77 18.61
C GLU A 93 3.30 -20.23 18.68
N GLN A 94 2.40 -21.21 18.85
CA GLN A 94 2.78 -22.62 18.75
C GLN A 94 3.34 -22.96 17.36
N PHE A 95 2.73 -22.46 16.28
CA PHE A 95 3.22 -22.67 14.92
C PHE A 95 4.58 -22.01 14.69
N ILE A 96 4.77 -20.76 15.16
CA ILE A 96 6.06 -20.05 15.06
C ILE A 96 7.16 -20.80 15.83
N ALA A 97 6.85 -21.34 17.00
CA ALA A 97 7.80 -22.12 17.79
C ALA A 97 8.14 -23.47 17.15
N ALA A 98 7.17 -24.10 16.47
CA ALA A 98 7.35 -25.39 15.82
C ALA A 98 8.13 -25.31 14.50
N ASP A 99 8.02 -24.18 13.77
CA ASP A 99 8.69 -23.98 12.49
C ASP A 99 9.51 -22.67 12.49
N PRO A 100 10.86 -22.77 12.63
CA PRO A 100 11.74 -21.60 12.60
C PRO A 100 11.64 -20.76 11.31
N SER A 101 11.18 -21.34 10.21
CA SER A 101 11.03 -20.63 8.93
C SER A 101 9.89 -19.61 8.99
N LEU A 102 8.94 -19.74 9.93
CA LEU A 102 7.91 -18.76 10.19
C LEU A 102 8.45 -17.48 10.87
N ALA A 103 9.69 -17.48 11.36
CA ALA A 103 10.29 -16.30 11.97
C ALA A 103 10.28 -15.07 11.02
N ALA A 104 10.42 -15.30 9.73
CA ALA A 104 10.34 -14.22 8.71
C ALA A 104 8.96 -13.54 8.67
N HIS A 105 7.90 -14.25 9.06
CA HIS A 105 6.52 -13.77 9.04
C HIS A 105 5.97 -13.45 10.44
N ALA A 106 6.75 -13.75 11.51
CA ALA A 106 6.29 -13.62 12.89
C ALA A 106 5.87 -12.20 13.26
N PHE A 107 6.56 -11.18 12.72
CA PHE A 107 6.19 -9.79 12.98
C PHE A 107 4.79 -9.49 12.42
N LEU A 108 4.53 -9.83 11.16
CA LEU A 108 3.22 -9.60 10.54
C LEU A 108 2.10 -10.34 11.26
N LEU A 109 2.30 -11.61 11.59
CA LEU A 109 1.31 -12.42 12.30
C LEU A 109 0.97 -11.84 13.68
N ARG A 110 1.98 -11.42 14.43
CA ARG A 110 1.80 -10.76 15.74
C ARG A 110 1.16 -9.38 15.61
N ASP A 111 1.47 -8.66 14.56
CA ASP A 111 0.88 -7.34 14.31
C ASP A 111 -0.62 -7.44 13.99
N LEU A 112 -1.01 -8.40 13.16
CA LEU A 112 -2.43 -8.70 12.91
C LEU A 112 -3.16 -9.05 14.22
N LEU A 113 -2.58 -9.93 15.03
CA LEU A 113 -3.17 -10.31 16.33
C LEU A 113 -3.27 -9.13 17.30
N ARG A 114 -2.29 -8.24 17.29
CA ARG A 114 -2.30 -7.00 18.10
C ARG A 114 -3.43 -6.06 17.66
N GLY A 115 -3.77 -6.07 16.37
CA GLY A 115 -4.86 -5.28 15.83
C GLY A 115 -6.26 -5.76 16.24
N ALA A 116 -6.41 -7.00 16.74
CA ALA A 116 -7.71 -7.60 17.08
C ALA A 116 -8.65 -6.71 17.93
N PRO A 117 -8.17 -6.05 19.01
CA PRO A 117 -9.03 -5.18 19.82
C PRO A 117 -9.50 -3.91 19.10
N HIS A 118 -8.90 -3.59 17.96
CA HIS A 118 -9.17 -2.41 17.14
C HIS A 118 -9.92 -2.77 15.85
N THR A 119 -10.19 -4.04 15.59
CA THR A 119 -10.97 -4.51 14.45
C THR A 119 -12.43 -4.57 14.85
N LEU A 120 -13.29 -3.92 14.09
CA LEU A 120 -14.72 -3.88 14.33
C LEU A 120 -15.40 -5.16 13.76
N ASP A 121 -16.70 -5.28 14.00
CA ASP A 121 -17.46 -6.35 13.36
C ASP A 121 -17.51 -6.16 11.82
N ALA A 122 -17.70 -7.24 11.07
CA ALA A 122 -17.62 -7.24 9.61
C ALA A 122 -18.57 -6.21 8.95
N LYS A 123 -19.74 -5.96 9.53
CA LYS A 123 -20.71 -5.00 9.00
C LYS A 123 -20.24 -3.56 9.20
N THR A 124 -19.65 -3.27 10.33
CA THR A 124 -19.09 -1.94 10.63
C THR A 124 -17.87 -1.66 9.77
N GLU A 125 -16.98 -2.64 9.57
CA GLU A 125 -15.84 -2.53 8.64
C GLU A 125 -16.30 -2.29 7.19
N GLU A 126 -17.34 -2.97 6.73
CA GLU A 126 -17.93 -2.74 5.41
C GLU A 126 -18.44 -1.30 5.24
N ILE A 127 -19.13 -0.75 6.24
CA ILE A 127 -19.62 0.64 6.24
C ILE A 127 -18.45 1.61 6.19
N LEU A 128 -17.40 1.38 6.98
CA LEU A 128 -16.19 2.22 6.98
C LEU A 128 -15.45 2.15 5.65
N ALA A 129 -15.35 0.97 5.05
CA ALA A 129 -14.75 0.80 3.72
C ALA A 129 -15.52 1.58 2.64
N GLN A 130 -16.85 1.56 2.67
CA GLN A 130 -17.68 2.36 1.76
C GLN A 130 -17.52 3.87 2.02
N ALA A 131 -17.42 4.29 3.28
CA ALA A 131 -17.21 5.69 3.64
C ALA A 131 -15.81 6.20 3.25
N SER A 132 -14.80 5.34 3.21
CA SER A 132 -13.41 5.72 2.91
C SER A 132 -13.27 6.34 1.52
N LEU A 133 -14.05 5.91 0.53
CA LEU A 133 -14.09 6.50 -0.80
C LEU A 133 -14.53 7.96 -0.77
N ALA A 134 -15.52 8.29 0.03
CA ALA A 134 -16.00 9.67 0.19
C ALA A 134 -14.99 10.51 0.98
N LEU A 135 -14.38 9.94 2.02
CA LEU A 135 -13.41 10.62 2.88
C LEU A 135 -12.09 10.92 2.16
N SER A 136 -11.63 10.02 1.28
CA SER A 136 -10.39 10.22 0.50
C SER A 136 -10.56 11.20 -0.67
N SER A 137 -11.79 11.53 -1.07
CA SER A 137 -12.03 12.44 -2.19
C SER A 137 -11.50 13.85 -1.95
N SER A 138 -11.53 14.34 -0.71
CA SER A 138 -11.02 15.67 -0.36
C SER A 138 -9.50 15.78 -0.52
N GLU A 139 -8.77 14.73 -0.19
CA GLU A 139 -7.32 14.66 -0.40
C GLU A 139 -6.98 14.66 -1.88
N GLN A 140 -7.68 13.86 -2.69
CA GLN A 140 -7.47 13.81 -4.13
C GLN A 140 -7.78 15.15 -4.82
N ILE A 141 -8.83 15.86 -4.38
CA ILE A 141 -9.16 17.20 -4.88
C ILE A 141 -8.04 18.19 -4.51
N TYR A 142 -7.56 18.13 -3.27
CA TYR A 142 -6.47 19.00 -2.82
C TYR A 142 -5.18 18.71 -3.60
N GLU A 143 -4.80 17.45 -3.77
CA GLU A 143 -3.62 17.06 -4.55
C GLU A 143 -3.71 17.52 -6.01
N SER A 144 -4.85 17.32 -6.66
CA SER A 144 -5.07 17.78 -8.02
C SER A 144 -4.96 19.31 -8.13
N TYR A 145 -5.59 20.02 -7.19
CA TYR A 145 -5.54 21.47 -7.15
C TYR A 145 -4.13 21.98 -6.85
N ALA A 146 -3.46 21.41 -5.86
CA ALA A 146 -2.10 21.80 -5.47
C ALA A 146 -1.05 21.58 -6.56
N ASN A 147 -1.21 20.51 -7.35
CA ASN A 147 -0.23 20.14 -8.37
C ASN A 147 -0.51 20.75 -9.75
N ALA A 148 -1.76 21.14 -10.05
CA ALA A 148 -2.14 21.62 -11.36
C ALA A 148 -2.61 23.08 -11.39
N ASP A 149 -3.42 23.51 -10.40
CA ASP A 149 -4.20 24.73 -10.53
C ASP A 149 -3.77 25.87 -9.58
N ILE A 150 -3.03 25.59 -8.51
CA ILE A 150 -2.56 26.65 -7.59
C ILE A 150 -1.57 27.56 -8.31
N PRO A 151 -1.88 28.86 -8.46
CA PRO A 151 -0.92 29.83 -8.96
C PRO A 151 0.11 30.14 -7.85
N TRP A 152 1.09 29.28 -7.71
CA TRP A 152 2.15 29.48 -6.71
C TRP A 152 2.84 30.81 -6.88
N PRO A 153 3.04 31.60 -5.80
CA PRO A 153 3.70 32.89 -5.89
C PRO A 153 5.16 32.74 -6.33
N VAL A 154 5.61 33.67 -7.14
CA VAL A 154 7.02 33.85 -7.47
C VAL A 154 7.58 34.94 -6.56
N VAL A 155 8.67 34.64 -5.89
CA VAL A 155 9.40 35.60 -5.04
C VAL A 155 10.82 35.77 -5.53
N THR A 156 11.39 36.94 -5.28
CA THR A 156 12.79 37.23 -5.61
C THR A 156 13.61 37.10 -4.34
N LEU A 157 14.62 36.24 -4.35
CA LEU A 157 15.57 36.06 -3.25
C LEU A 157 16.56 37.24 -3.18
N SER A 158 17.27 37.37 -2.07
CA SER A 158 18.25 38.47 -1.84
C SER A 158 19.32 38.58 -2.93
N GLU A 159 19.69 37.49 -3.57
CA GLU A 159 20.64 37.44 -4.70
C GLU A 159 20.00 37.79 -6.06
N GLY A 160 18.74 38.16 -6.09
CA GLY A 160 18.01 38.51 -7.31
C GLY A 160 17.44 37.31 -8.11
N GLN A 161 17.55 36.10 -7.57
CA GLN A 161 16.98 34.92 -8.20
C GLN A 161 15.46 34.85 -7.96
N GLU A 162 14.67 34.67 -9.02
CA GLU A 162 13.25 34.41 -8.92
C GLU A 162 12.98 32.92 -8.70
N VAL A 163 12.18 32.59 -7.69
CA VAL A 163 11.82 31.22 -7.33
C VAL A 163 10.32 31.10 -7.13
N THR A 164 9.76 29.95 -7.52
CA THR A 164 8.35 29.63 -7.27
C THR A 164 8.22 28.97 -5.91
N LEU A 165 7.39 29.55 -5.03
CA LEU A 165 7.11 29.00 -3.70
C LEU A 165 6.01 27.93 -3.76
N SER A 166 6.21 26.88 -4.53
CA SER A 166 5.42 25.65 -4.41
C SER A 166 5.66 24.98 -3.05
N GLN A 167 4.88 23.97 -2.71
CA GLN A 167 5.07 23.22 -1.46
C GLN A 167 6.52 22.68 -1.32
N ALA A 168 7.06 22.12 -2.41
CA ALA A 168 8.45 21.68 -2.46
C ALA A 168 9.42 22.86 -2.46
N GLY A 169 9.12 23.93 -3.21
CA GLY A 169 9.92 25.15 -3.26
C GLY A 169 10.03 25.83 -1.90
N TYR A 170 8.92 25.96 -1.17
CA TYR A 170 8.95 26.52 0.19
C TYR A 170 9.86 25.69 1.12
N SER A 171 9.76 24.37 1.08
CA SER A 171 10.60 23.50 1.92
C SER A 171 12.08 23.63 1.59
N LEU A 172 12.42 23.81 0.31
CA LEU A 172 13.78 24.00 -0.16
C LEU A 172 14.34 25.38 0.26
N TRP A 173 13.60 26.45 -0.04
CA TRP A 173 14.08 27.81 0.15
C TRP A 173 14.04 28.28 1.60
N ARG A 174 13.13 27.73 2.42
CA ARG A 174 13.12 27.93 3.88
C ARG A 174 14.42 27.51 4.56
N ALA A 175 15.16 26.57 3.95
CA ALA A 175 16.43 26.06 4.46
C ALA A 175 17.64 26.82 3.86
N ALA A 176 17.43 27.90 3.10
CA ALA A 176 18.49 28.71 2.54
C ALA A 176 19.39 29.28 3.66
N PRO A 177 20.73 29.39 3.42
CA PRO A 177 21.65 29.86 4.44
C PRO A 177 21.45 31.33 4.77
N ASN A 178 20.90 32.13 3.86
CA ASN A 178 20.58 33.53 4.08
C ASN A 178 19.22 33.68 4.77
N ARG A 179 19.20 34.34 5.91
CA ARG A 179 17.95 34.53 6.70
C ARG A 179 17.04 35.61 6.12
N GLU A 180 17.48 36.37 5.14
CA GLU A 180 16.67 37.37 4.44
C GLU A 180 15.83 36.75 3.32
N ASP A 181 16.12 35.51 2.93
CA ASP A 181 15.38 34.70 1.98
C ASP A 181 14.36 33.81 2.70
#